data_3304329d10de1068e4997366749690e0
#
_entry.id   3304329d10de1068e4997366749690e0
#
_cell.length_a   1.000
_cell.length_b   1.000
_cell.length_c   1.000
_cell.angle_alpha   90.00
_cell.angle_beta   90.00
_cell.angle_gamma   90.00
#
_symmetry.space_group_name_H-M   'P 1'
#
loop_
_entity.id
_entity.type
_entity.pdbx_description
1 polymer ?
#
loop_
_entity_poly.entity_id
_entity_poly.type
_entity_poly.pdbx_seq_one_letter_code
_entity_poly.pdbx_strand_id
1 'polypeptide(L)'
;MTTACISACARSGRVAPVSQRVSTPSLEVHKIVAGVWRHVSYQHLKKWGWFPSNGLIVETSAGPLLVDTAWTTEQTRELLRWVQRRWNRLPVGVVVTHAHDDRLGGLQVTGSVGITTYMTKAVADQAHKQNKSVPRLHIISTPVVQVRDVEVFYPGGGHTANNVVVWVRRARVIFGGCLVKSAASRGLGNIADATLETWSASISKVARRYPTARYGVPGHGSPADLALLDHTRALLTSWCSRHRSRCGH
;
A
#
# COMPACT_ATOMS: atom_id res chain seq x y z
N MET A 1 -10.98 -25.45 81.01
CA MET A 1 -11.71 -25.05 79.81
C MET A 1 -10.86 -24.02 79.14
N THR A 2 -10.11 -24.40 78.11
CA THR A 2 -9.11 -23.57 77.41
C THR A 2 -9.58 -23.41 75.96
N THR A 3 -10.00 -22.20 75.63
CA THR A 3 -10.52 -21.89 74.29
C THR A 3 -9.34 -21.45 73.38
N ALA A 4 -9.06 -22.25 72.38
CA ALA A 4 -8.05 -21.93 71.33
C ALA A 4 -8.61 -20.99 70.25
N CYS A 5 -7.99 -19.82 70.08
CA CYS A 5 -8.25 -18.91 68.98
C CYS A 5 -7.51 -19.35 67.73
N ILE A 6 -8.24 -19.69 66.65
CA ILE A 6 -7.67 -19.99 65.33
C ILE A 6 -7.66 -18.68 64.53
N SER A 7 -6.47 -18.15 64.28
CA SER A 7 -6.26 -16.97 63.43
C SER A 7 -6.17 -17.41 61.97
N ALA A 8 -7.16 -17.04 61.16
CA ALA A 8 -7.17 -17.29 59.72
C ALA A 8 -6.37 -16.22 58.98
N CYS A 9 -5.23 -16.62 58.43
CA CYS A 9 -4.38 -15.76 57.60
C CYS A 9 -4.98 -15.71 56.17
N ALA A 10 -5.62 -14.61 55.82
CA ALA A 10 -6.10 -14.36 54.46
C ALA A 10 -4.92 -14.03 53.53
N ARG A 11 -4.59 -14.96 52.62
CA ARG A 11 -3.64 -14.70 51.55
C ARG A 11 -4.32 -13.83 50.49
N SER A 12 -3.91 -12.55 50.35
CA SER A 12 -4.27 -11.70 49.25
C SER A 12 -3.57 -12.19 47.98
N GLY A 13 -4.30 -12.92 47.14
CA GLY A 13 -3.83 -13.27 45.80
C GLY A 13 -3.72 -12.03 44.95
N ARG A 14 -2.51 -11.60 44.60
CA ARG A 14 -2.29 -10.61 43.54
C ARG A 14 -2.71 -11.25 42.23
N VAL A 15 -3.83 -10.77 41.65
CA VAL A 15 -4.22 -11.05 40.27
C VAL A 15 -3.19 -10.38 39.38
N ALA A 16 -2.41 -11.16 38.66
CA ALA A 16 -1.51 -10.62 37.64
C ALA A 16 -2.32 -9.85 36.56
N PRO A 17 -1.84 -8.71 36.06
CA PRO A 17 -2.55 -7.99 35.03
C PRO A 17 -2.66 -8.89 33.78
N VAL A 18 -3.89 -9.14 33.35
CA VAL A 18 -4.17 -9.79 32.06
C VAL A 18 -3.60 -8.87 30.99
N SER A 19 -2.50 -9.26 30.37
CA SER A 19 -1.97 -8.55 29.20
C SER A 19 -3.06 -8.62 28.12
N GLN A 20 -3.72 -7.51 27.87
CA GLN A 20 -4.59 -7.37 26.71
C GLN A 20 -3.72 -7.60 25.47
N ARG A 21 -3.84 -8.77 24.84
CA ARG A 21 -3.28 -9.00 23.51
C ARG A 21 -4.01 -8.05 22.59
N VAL A 22 -3.34 -6.98 22.16
CA VAL A 22 -3.83 -6.12 21.07
C VAL A 22 -3.95 -7.03 19.86
N SER A 23 -5.19 -7.32 19.46
CA SER A 23 -5.44 -8.15 18.27
C SER A 23 -4.82 -7.46 17.05
N THR A 24 -4.08 -8.22 16.25
CA THR A 24 -3.57 -7.75 14.95
C THR A 24 -4.76 -7.35 14.08
N PRO A 25 -4.81 -6.12 13.53
CA PRO A 25 -5.87 -5.77 12.58
C PRO A 25 -5.88 -6.76 11.42
N SER A 26 -7.06 -7.28 11.09
CA SER A 26 -7.25 -8.17 9.95
C SER A 26 -7.18 -7.37 8.64
N LEU A 27 -6.98 -8.08 7.53
CA LEU A 27 -7.12 -7.52 6.20
C LEU A 27 -8.56 -7.01 6.00
N GLU A 28 -8.70 -5.82 5.45
CA GLU A 28 -9.99 -5.26 5.06
C GLU A 28 -10.09 -5.16 3.54
N VAL A 29 -11.30 -5.33 3.00
CA VAL A 29 -11.57 -5.12 1.57
C VAL A 29 -12.82 -4.27 1.42
N HIS A 30 -12.68 -3.10 0.80
CA HIS A 30 -13.75 -2.13 0.60
C HIS A 30 -13.99 -1.89 -0.89
N LYS A 31 -15.24 -1.95 -1.32
CA LYS A 31 -15.62 -1.59 -2.69
C LYS A 31 -15.48 -0.09 -2.89
N ILE A 32 -14.76 0.34 -3.94
CA ILE A 32 -14.68 1.74 -4.35
C ILE A 32 -15.81 2.04 -5.34
N VAL A 33 -15.84 1.29 -6.44
CA VAL A 33 -16.86 1.35 -7.50
C VAL A 33 -17.07 -0.05 -8.09
N ALA A 34 -17.96 -0.19 -9.05
CA ALA A 34 -18.14 -1.45 -9.77
C ALA A 34 -16.80 -1.90 -10.40
N GLY A 35 -16.41 -3.14 -10.13
CA GLY A 35 -15.19 -3.76 -10.65
C GLY A 35 -13.88 -3.30 -9.99
N VAL A 36 -13.91 -2.46 -8.93
CA VAL A 36 -12.70 -2.02 -8.22
C VAL A 36 -12.91 -2.03 -6.71
N TRP A 37 -12.01 -2.70 -5.99
CA TRP A 37 -11.95 -2.74 -4.53
C TRP A 37 -10.57 -2.27 -4.04
N ARG A 38 -10.55 -1.64 -2.89
CA ARG A 38 -9.34 -1.36 -2.12
C ARG A 38 -9.16 -2.46 -1.09
N HIS A 39 -8.00 -3.09 -1.03
CA HIS A 39 -7.60 -3.85 0.15
C HIS A 39 -6.74 -2.97 1.07
N VAL A 40 -6.88 -3.19 2.37
CA VAL A 40 -6.11 -2.51 3.42
C VAL A 40 -5.44 -3.57 4.26
N SER A 41 -4.14 -3.52 4.34
CA SER A 41 -3.31 -4.39 5.16
C SER A 41 -2.56 -3.57 6.21
N TYR A 42 -2.09 -4.22 7.27
CA TYR A 42 -1.53 -3.53 8.43
C TYR A 42 -0.19 -4.11 8.83
N GLN A 43 0.73 -3.23 9.27
CA GLN A 43 1.99 -3.58 9.90
C GLN A 43 2.19 -2.74 11.15
N HIS A 44 2.67 -3.38 12.22
CA HIS A 44 3.05 -2.65 13.42
C HIS A 44 4.43 -2.02 13.23
N LEU A 45 4.48 -0.69 13.18
CA LEU A 45 5.72 0.09 13.06
C LEU A 45 6.06 0.74 14.40
N LYS A 46 7.31 0.60 14.87
CA LYS A 46 7.75 1.12 16.19
C LYS A 46 7.36 2.59 16.43
N LYS A 47 7.43 3.42 15.37
CA LYS A 47 7.17 4.87 15.46
C LYS A 47 5.69 5.22 15.35
N TRP A 48 4.86 4.41 14.66
CA TRP A 48 3.49 4.77 14.25
C TRP A 48 2.42 3.78 14.69
N GLY A 49 2.79 2.71 15.44
CA GLY A 49 1.84 1.65 15.82
C GLY A 49 1.35 0.87 14.61
N TRP A 50 0.09 0.43 14.61
CA TRP A 50 -0.54 -0.24 13.48
C TRP A 50 -0.75 0.74 12.33
N PHE A 51 -0.02 0.55 11.25
CA PHE A 51 -0.02 1.45 10.09
C PHE A 51 -0.64 0.77 8.88
N PRO A 52 -1.72 1.37 8.28
CA PRO A 52 -2.43 0.79 7.16
C PRO A 52 -1.67 0.99 5.84
N SER A 53 -1.82 0.06 4.90
CA SER A 53 -1.37 0.19 3.51
C SER A 53 -2.47 -0.26 2.56
N ASN A 54 -2.70 0.52 1.51
CA ASN A 54 -3.69 0.27 0.49
C ASN A 54 -3.10 -0.44 -0.72
N GLY A 55 -3.86 -1.35 -1.32
CA GLY A 55 -3.69 -1.81 -2.67
C GLY A 55 -5.04 -1.94 -3.37
N LEU A 56 -5.09 -2.40 -4.62
CA LEU A 56 -6.34 -2.62 -5.33
C LEU A 56 -6.54 -4.08 -5.74
N ILE A 57 -7.81 -4.42 -5.88
CA ILE A 57 -8.28 -5.57 -6.65
C ILE A 57 -9.10 -4.99 -7.81
N VAL A 58 -8.71 -5.28 -9.04
CA VAL A 58 -9.37 -4.80 -10.24
C VAL A 58 -9.93 -6.00 -11.00
N GLU A 59 -11.23 -6.02 -11.23
CA GLU A 59 -11.85 -6.99 -12.11
C GLU A 59 -11.49 -6.66 -13.55
N THR A 60 -10.83 -7.56 -14.26
CA THR A 60 -10.45 -7.39 -15.66
C THR A 60 -11.14 -8.43 -16.53
N SER A 61 -11.08 -8.27 -17.85
CA SER A 61 -11.61 -9.24 -18.82
C SER A 61 -10.96 -10.62 -18.66
N ALA A 62 -9.69 -10.67 -18.20
CA ALA A 62 -8.96 -11.90 -17.96
C ALA A 62 -9.19 -12.49 -16.55
N GLY A 63 -9.82 -11.74 -15.63
CA GLY A 63 -10.03 -12.09 -14.22
C GLY A 63 -9.49 -11.03 -13.26
N PRO A 64 -9.56 -11.26 -11.93
CA PRO A 64 -9.10 -10.28 -10.94
C PRO A 64 -7.58 -10.05 -11.04
N LEU A 65 -7.17 -8.78 -11.04
CA LEU A 65 -5.79 -8.32 -11.02
C LEU A 65 -5.53 -7.59 -9.70
N LEU A 66 -4.40 -7.86 -9.05
CA LEU A 66 -3.96 -7.09 -7.89
C LEU A 66 -3.09 -5.91 -8.31
N VAL A 67 -3.19 -4.81 -7.57
CA VAL A 67 -2.20 -3.72 -7.56
C VAL A 67 -1.64 -3.67 -6.15
N ASP A 68 -0.37 -3.96 -6.03
CA ASP A 68 0.39 -4.23 -4.81
C ASP A 68 -0.12 -5.45 -4.02
N THR A 69 0.73 -6.07 -3.23
CA THR A 69 0.35 -7.13 -2.29
C THR A 69 -0.04 -6.52 -0.94
N ALA A 70 -0.57 -7.35 -0.04
CA ALA A 70 -0.67 -6.95 1.35
C ALA A 70 0.72 -6.85 1.99
N TRP A 71 0.81 -6.16 3.14
CA TRP A 71 2.08 -5.90 3.83
C TRP A 71 2.78 -7.17 4.32
N THR A 72 2.00 -8.18 4.70
CA THR A 72 2.56 -9.45 5.21
C THR A 72 2.14 -10.64 4.35
N THR A 73 2.89 -11.72 4.51
CA THR A 73 2.60 -13.03 3.93
C THR A 73 1.21 -13.54 4.34
N GLU A 74 0.86 -13.41 5.63
CA GLU A 74 -0.40 -13.88 6.21
C GLU A 74 -1.59 -13.12 5.62
N GLN A 75 -1.50 -11.78 5.59
CA GLN A 75 -2.54 -10.93 5.03
C GLN A 75 -2.67 -11.12 3.51
N THR A 76 -1.57 -11.43 2.81
CA THR A 76 -1.64 -11.75 1.39
C THR A 76 -2.35 -13.10 1.15
N ARG A 77 -2.13 -14.13 1.98
CA ARG A 77 -2.91 -15.37 1.91
C ARG A 77 -4.40 -15.12 2.16
N GLU A 78 -4.71 -14.22 3.09
CA GLU A 78 -6.09 -13.81 3.38
C GLU A 78 -6.71 -13.08 2.18
N LEU A 79 -5.97 -12.16 1.55
CA LEU A 79 -6.37 -11.47 0.32
C LEU A 79 -6.66 -12.46 -0.82
N LEU A 80 -5.78 -13.43 -1.05
CA LEU A 80 -5.98 -14.44 -2.08
C LEU A 80 -7.21 -15.30 -1.80
N ARG A 81 -7.47 -15.69 -0.54
CA ARG A 81 -8.69 -16.40 -0.15
C ARG A 81 -9.93 -15.55 -0.40
N TRP A 82 -9.88 -14.24 -0.12
CA TRP A 82 -10.99 -13.34 -0.40
C TRP A 82 -11.28 -13.27 -1.90
N VAL A 83 -10.24 -13.11 -2.74
CA VAL A 83 -10.37 -13.10 -4.21
C VAL A 83 -10.92 -14.44 -4.71
N GLN A 84 -10.39 -15.57 -4.22
CA GLN A 84 -10.86 -16.90 -4.60
C GLN A 84 -12.35 -17.12 -4.27
N ARG A 85 -12.81 -16.69 -3.10
CA ARG A 85 -14.24 -16.77 -2.74
C ARG A 85 -15.12 -15.90 -3.64
N ARG A 86 -14.60 -14.73 -4.06
CA ARG A 86 -15.39 -13.75 -4.83
C ARG A 86 -15.52 -14.11 -6.31
N TRP A 87 -14.50 -14.71 -6.92
CA TRP A 87 -14.45 -15.00 -8.36
C TRP A 87 -14.23 -16.48 -8.70
N ASN A 88 -14.20 -17.36 -7.71
CA ASN A 88 -13.85 -18.78 -7.86
C ASN A 88 -12.52 -19.00 -8.62
N ARG A 89 -11.59 -18.06 -8.52
CA ARG A 89 -10.27 -18.12 -9.16
C ARG A 89 -9.26 -17.21 -8.46
N LEU A 90 -7.98 -17.51 -8.63
CA LEU A 90 -6.89 -16.66 -8.17
C LEU A 90 -6.73 -15.43 -9.07
N PRO A 91 -6.03 -14.37 -8.59
CA PRO A 91 -5.64 -13.25 -9.42
C PRO A 91 -4.82 -13.68 -10.63
N VAL A 92 -5.06 -13.05 -11.78
CA VAL A 92 -4.31 -13.28 -13.03
C VAL A 92 -2.95 -12.60 -13.05
N GLY A 93 -2.64 -11.81 -12.04
CA GLY A 93 -1.37 -11.13 -11.87
C GLY A 93 -1.39 -10.14 -10.71
N VAL A 94 -0.23 -9.61 -10.37
CA VAL A 94 -0.05 -8.47 -9.46
C VAL A 94 0.85 -7.42 -10.12
N VAL A 95 0.40 -6.17 -10.17
CA VAL A 95 1.21 -5.01 -10.57
C VAL A 95 1.82 -4.41 -9.31
N VAL A 96 3.14 -4.22 -9.28
CA VAL A 96 3.85 -3.61 -8.15
C VAL A 96 4.22 -2.17 -8.47
N THR A 97 3.85 -1.25 -7.59
CA THR A 97 4.03 0.19 -7.83
C THR A 97 5.42 0.71 -7.47
N HIS A 98 6.06 0.18 -6.44
CA HIS A 98 7.45 0.47 -6.05
C HIS A 98 7.98 -0.57 -5.05
N ALA A 99 9.29 -0.51 -4.74
CA ALA A 99 9.99 -1.58 -4.02
C ALA A 99 10.05 -1.38 -2.49
N HIS A 100 8.94 -1.01 -1.84
CA HIS A 100 8.84 -1.03 -0.38
C HIS A 100 8.07 -2.25 0.14
N ASP A 101 8.29 -2.62 1.40
CA ASP A 101 7.71 -3.82 2.01
C ASP A 101 6.18 -3.83 2.00
N ASP A 102 5.56 -2.68 2.11
CA ASP A 102 4.11 -2.51 2.04
C ASP A 102 3.52 -2.75 0.63
N ARG A 103 4.37 -3.08 -0.37
CA ARG A 103 4.02 -3.45 -1.74
C ARG A 103 4.49 -4.85 -2.10
N LEU A 104 5.64 -5.25 -1.53
CA LEU A 104 6.33 -6.48 -1.87
C LEU A 104 6.08 -7.62 -0.88
N GLY A 105 5.52 -7.34 0.31
CA GLY A 105 5.50 -8.27 1.45
C GLY A 105 4.85 -9.63 1.17
N GLY A 106 3.98 -9.70 0.18
CA GLY A 106 3.29 -10.92 -0.21
C GLY A 106 3.77 -11.60 -1.48
N LEU A 107 4.83 -11.12 -2.15
CA LEU A 107 5.23 -11.64 -3.45
C LEU A 107 5.65 -13.12 -3.43
N GLN A 108 6.22 -13.60 -2.33
CA GLN A 108 6.51 -15.01 -2.16
C GLN A 108 5.24 -15.88 -2.22
N VAL A 109 4.17 -15.41 -1.60
CA VAL A 109 2.88 -16.12 -1.60
C VAL A 109 2.25 -16.10 -2.99
N THR A 110 2.20 -14.95 -3.65
CA THR A 110 1.62 -14.86 -5.00
C THR A 110 2.40 -15.72 -5.99
N GLY A 111 3.74 -15.70 -5.90
CA GLY A 111 4.61 -16.50 -6.75
C GLY A 111 4.48 -18.02 -6.52
N SER A 112 4.32 -18.46 -5.26
CA SER A 112 4.18 -19.89 -4.93
C SER A 112 2.89 -20.52 -5.49
N VAL A 113 1.86 -19.72 -5.74
CA VAL A 113 0.60 -20.17 -6.36
C VAL A 113 0.50 -19.81 -7.85
N GLY A 114 1.62 -19.45 -8.47
CA GLY A 114 1.71 -19.26 -9.92
C GLY A 114 1.26 -17.90 -10.46
N ILE A 115 1.03 -16.90 -9.60
CA ILE A 115 0.62 -15.55 -10.02
C ILE A 115 1.82 -14.79 -10.58
N THR A 116 1.67 -14.20 -11.77
CA THR A 116 2.70 -13.39 -12.42
C THR A 116 2.81 -12.02 -11.76
N THR A 117 4.04 -11.59 -11.46
CA THR A 117 4.36 -10.26 -10.93
C THR A 117 4.79 -9.35 -12.07
N TYR A 118 4.06 -8.23 -12.27
CA TYR A 118 4.38 -7.18 -13.24
C TYR A 118 5.02 -6.00 -12.53
N MET A 119 6.24 -5.62 -12.90
CA MET A 119 6.90 -4.43 -12.40
C MET A 119 7.91 -3.89 -13.40
N THR A 120 8.28 -2.62 -13.27
CA THR A 120 9.34 -2.05 -14.10
C THR A 120 10.69 -2.63 -13.72
N LYS A 121 11.64 -2.60 -14.68
CA LYS A 121 13.01 -3.03 -14.40
C LYS A 121 13.61 -2.29 -13.19
N ALA A 122 13.38 -0.96 -13.09
CA ALA A 122 13.91 -0.16 -12.00
C ALA A 122 13.33 -0.56 -10.63
N VAL A 123 12.06 -0.96 -10.56
CA VAL A 123 11.45 -1.51 -9.33
C VAL A 123 12.03 -2.88 -9.00
N ALA A 124 12.21 -3.75 -10.00
CA ALA A 124 12.82 -5.08 -9.83
C ALA A 124 14.28 -4.99 -9.35
N ASP A 125 15.08 -4.11 -9.96
CA ASP A 125 16.46 -3.87 -9.54
C ASP A 125 16.55 -3.37 -8.09
N GLN A 126 15.64 -2.48 -7.68
CA GLN A 126 15.58 -1.99 -6.31
C GLN A 126 15.16 -3.10 -5.32
N ALA A 127 14.16 -3.90 -5.67
CA ALA A 127 13.77 -5.06 -4.87
C ALA A 127 14.95 -6.04 -4.69
N HIS A 128 15.71 -6.27 -5.75
CA HIS A 128 16.90 -7.14 -5.74
C HIS A 128 18.00 -6.59 -4.80
N LYS A 129 18.27 -5.27 -4.88
CA LYS A 129 19.22 -4.59 -3.97
C LYS A 129 18.82 -4.72 -2.49
N GLN A 130 17.54 -4.86 -2.21
CA GLN A 130 16.99 -5.08 -0.88
C GLN A 130 16.90 -6.57 -0.50
N ASN A 131 17.52 -7.47 -1.30
CA ASN A 131 17.45 -8.92 -1.13
C ASN A 131 16.02 -9.48 -1.13
N LYS A 132 15.08 -8.81 -1.85
CA LYS A 132 13.72 -9.30 -2.03
C LYS A 132 13.65 -10.21 -3.24
N SER A 133 13.19 -11.42 -3.05
CA SER A 133 12.90 -12.33 -4.16
C SER A 133 11.59 -11.94 -4.84
N VAL A 134 11.60 -11.87 -6.16
CA VAL A 134 10.42 -11.59 -6.98
C VAL A 134 10.13 -12.79 -7.87
N PRO A 135 9.37 -13.78 -7.38
CA PRO A 135 9.04 -14.95 -8.18
C PRO A 135 8.13 -14.58 -9.35
N ARG A 136 8.26 -15.31 -10.46
CA ARG A 136 7.44 -15.14 -11.67
C ARG A 136 7.40 -13.71 -12.20
N LEU A 137 8.55 -13.05 -12.17
CA LEU A 137 8.70 -11.67 -12.63
C LEU A 137 8.45 -11.54 -14.13
N HIS A 138 7.63 -10.54 -14.48
CA HIS A 138 7.45 -10.03 -15.84
C HIS A 138 7.77 -8.54 -15.85
N ILE A 139 8.86 -8.18 -16.52
CA ILE A 139 9.27 -6.78 -16.65
C ILE A 139 8.33 -6.05 -17.61
N ILE A 140 7.79 -4.92 -17.17
CA ILE A 140 6.98 -4.03 -17.99
C ILE A 140 7.78 -2.77 -18.37
N SER A 141 7.56 -2.31 -19.61
CA SER A 141 8.21 -1.10 -20.12
C SER A 141 7.52 0.17 -19.65
N THR A 142 8.28 1.25 -19.53
CA THR A 142 7.79 2.59 -19.20
C THR A 142 8.07 3.55 -20.36
N PRO A 143 7.46 4.76 -20.41
CA PRO A 143 6.66 5.40 -19.34
C PRO A 143 5.22 4.92 -19.22
N VAL A 144 4.65 4.27 -20.23
CA VAL A 144 3.24 3.84 -20.24
C VAL A 144 3.14 2.43 -20.82
N VAL A 145 2.41 1.56 -20.13
CA VAL A 145 2.14 0.20 -20.62
C VAL A 145 0.75 -0.27 -20.16
N GLN A 146 0.11 -1.10 -20.96
CA GLN A 146 -1.11 -1.80 -20.58
C GLN A 146 -0.76 -3.16 -19.96
N VAL A 147 -1.30 -3.40 -18.77
CA VAL A 147 -1.25 -4.71 -18.12
C VAL A 147 -2.69 -5.16 -17.92
N ARG A 148 -3.15 -6.11 -18.74
CA ARG A 148 -4.57 -6.44 -18.81
C ARG A 148 -5.39 -5.17 -19.12
N ASP A 149 -6.42 -4.87 -18.33
CA ASP A 149 -7.33 -3.72 -18.54
C ASP A 149 -6.91 -2.48 -17.74
N VAL A 150 -5.70 -2.44 -17.19
CA VAL A 150 -5.19 -1.27 -16.48
C VAL A 150 -3.98 -0.68 -17.19
N GLU A 151 -3.85 0.64 -17.13
CA GLU A 151 -2.67 1.35 -17.61
C GLU A 151 -1.73 1.60 -16.44
N VAL A 152 -0.46 1.23 -16.60
CA VAL A 152 0.63 1.54 -15.66
C VAL A 152 1.44 2.68 -16.24
N PHE A 153 1.62 3.74 -15.46
CA PHE A 153 2.32 4.95 -15.88
C PHE A 153 3.43 5.33 -14.90
N TYR A 154 4.62 5.59 -15.44
CA TYR A 154 5.73 6.19 -14.71
C TYR A 154 5.74 7.71 -14.91
N PRO A 155 5.33 8.52 -13.94
CA PRO A 155 5.29 9.99 -14.07
C PRO A 155 6.64 10.67 -13.83
N GLY A 156 7.61 9.94 -13.30
CA GLY A 156 8.88 10.42 -12.80
C GLY A 156 9.09 10.07 -11.34
N GLY A 157 10.23 10.47 -10.78
CA GLY A 157 10.55 10.27 -9.38
C GLY A 157 9.61 11.03 -8.44
N GLY A 158 9.44 10.52 -7.24
CA GLY A 158 8.61 11.12 -6.20
C GLY A 158 8.84 10.47 -4.86
N HIS A 159 7.88 9.68 -4.35
CA HIS A 159 8.06 8.90 -3.12
C HIS A 159 9.25 7.94 -3.19
N THR A 160 9.50 7.37 -4.38
CA THR A 160 10.75 6.72 -4.76
C THR A 160 11.14 7.20 -6.17
N ALA A 161 12.37 6.97 -6.59
CA ALA A 161 12.82 7.33 -7.93
C ALA A 161 12.09 6.57 -9.05
N ASN A 162 11.47 5.44 -8.74
CA ASN A 162 10.92 4.48 -9.71
C ASN A 162 9.44 4.15 -9.52
N ASN A 163 8.69 4.93 -8.74
CA ASN A 163 7.27 4.68 -8.48
C ASN A 163 6.41 4.81 -9.74
N VAL A 164 5.44 3.93 -9.90
CA VAL A 164 4.42 4.00 -10.93
C VAL A 164 3.03 4.24 -10.33
N VAL A 165 2.11 4.73 -11.14
CA VAL A 165 0.67 4.84 -10.83
C VAL A 165 -0.10 3.89 -11.72
N VAL A 166 -1.30 3.47 -11.28
CA VAL A 166 -2.15 2.55 -12.04
C VAL A 166 -3.50 3.21 -12.30
N TRP A 167 -3.88 3.26 -13.57
CA TRP A 167 -5.15 3.83 -14.03
C TRP A 167 -6.13 2.75 -14.46
N VAL A 168 -7.31 2.73 -13.84
CA VAL A 168 -8.43 1.87 -14.19
C VAL A 168 -9.45 2.71 -14.98
N ARG A 169 -9.27 2.79 -16.29
CA ARG A 169 -10.01 3.70 -17.20
C ARG A 169 -11.52 3.58 -17.05
N ARG A 170 -12.07 2.38 -17.14
CA ARG A 170 -13.52 2.13 -17.07
C ARG A 170 -14.16 2.58 -15.77
N ALA A 171 -13.41 2.51 -14.66
CA ALA A 171 -13.86 2.87 -13.32
C ALA A 171 -13.52 4.33 -12.95
N ARG A 172 -12.73 5.01 -13.76
CA ARG A 172 -12.19 6.35 -13.49
C ARG A 172 -11.44 6.42 -12.14
N VAL A 173 -10.71 5.35 -11.79
CA VAL A 173 -9.92 5.24 -10.57
C VAL A 173 -8.45 5.33 -10.90
N ILE A 174 -7.74 6.24 -10.24
CA ILE A 174 -6.27 6.28 -10.23
C ILE A 174 -5.74 5.77 -8.89
N PHE A 175 -4.92 4.73 -8.92
CA PHE A 175 -4.13 4.32 -7.76
C PHE A 175 -2.78 5.02 -7.81
N GLY A 176 -2.62 6.01 -6.95
CA GLY A 176 -1.38 6.79 -6.86
C GLY A 176 -0.30 6.12 -6.03
N GLY A 177 -0.63 5.05 -5.28
CA GLY A 177 0.30 4.48 -4.32
C GLY A 177 0.86 5.53 -3.37
N CYS A 178 2.08 5.34 -2.88
CA CYS A 178 2.72 6.28 -1.95
C CYS A 178 3.18 7.60 -2.59
N LEU A 179 3.14 7.69 -3.93
CA LEU A 179 3.33 8.95 -4.65
C LEU A 179 2.25 9.98 -4.27
N VAL A 180 1.02 9.53 -3.97
CA VAL A 180 -0.12 10.39 -3.61
C VAL A 180 -0.43 10.25 -2.12
N LYS A 181 -0.58 11.39 -1.44
CA LYS A 181 -0.92 11.47 -0.02
C LYS A 181 -2.42 11.58 0.18
N SER A 182 -2.94 10.95 1.24
CA SER A 182 -4.36 11.09 1.62
C SER A 182 -4.65 12.49 2.16
N ALA A 183 -5.91 12.91 2.13
CA ALA A 183 -6.34 14.22 2.65
C ALA A 183 -6.03 14.41 4.15
N ALA A 184 -5.99 13.32 4.91
CA ALA A 184 -5.62 13.35 6.34
C ALA A 184 -4.10 13.43 6.58
N SER A 185 -3.26 13.30 5.55
CA SER A 185 -1.81 13.36 5.70
C SER A 185 -1.37 14.78 6.05
N ARG A 186 -0.52 14.91 7.08
CA ARG A 186 0.07 16.19 7.53
C ARG A 186 1.52 16.36 7.11
N GLY A 187 2.07 15.42 6.32
CA GLY A 187 3.45 15.43 5.84
C GLY A 187 3.69 14.35 4.81
N LEU A 188 4.94 14.26 4.36
CA LEU A 188 5.35 13.36 3.28
C LEU A 188 5.56 11.90 3.72
N GLY A 189 5.58 11.62 5.04
CA GLY A 189 5.86 10.30 5.60
C GLY A 189 7.33 9.89 5.44
N ASN A 190 7.58 8.64 5.05
CA ASN A 190 8.93 8.19 4.73
C ASN A 190 9.42 8.84 3.43
N ILE A 191 10.55 9.51 3.49
CA ILE A 191 11.20 10.21 2.36
C ILE A 191 12.66 9.77 2.15
N ALA A 192 13.06 8.63 2.72
CA ALA A 192 14.44 8.15 2.63
C ALA A 192 14.87 7.91 1.18
N ASP A 193 13.94 7.36 0.36
CA ASP A 193 14.16 7.04 -1.06
C ASP A 193 13.50 8.05 -2.00
N ALA A 194 13.03 9.20 -1.46
CA ALA A 194 12.28 10.17 -2.24
C ALA A 194 13.18 11.01 -3.16
N THR A 195 12.64 11.33 -4.34
CA THR A 195 13.18 12.33 -5.28
C THR A 195 12.35 13.60 -5.14
N LEU A 196 12.66 14.40 -4.12
CA LEU A 196 11.85 15.55 -3.70
C LEU A 196 11.77 16.62 -4.79
N GLU A 197 12.85 16.81 -5.55
CA GLU A 197 13.00 17.80 -6.61
C GLU A 197 11.99 17.57 -7.76
N THR A 198 11.68 16.31 -8.07
CA THR A 198 10.81 15.96 -9.18
C THR A 198 9.39 15.58 -8.76
N TRP A 199 9.14 15.37 -7.47
CA TRP A 199 7.86 14.82 -7.00
C TRP A 199 6.66 15.69 -7.37
N SER A 200 6.72 16.99 -7.19
CA SER A 200 5.65 17.92 -7.57
C SER A 200 5.36 17.88 -9.08
N ALA A 201 6.42 17.83 -9.91
CA ALA A 201 6.27 17.68 -11.37
C ALA A 201 5.63 16.33 -11.74
N SER A 202 5.99 15.26 -11.06
CA SER A 202 5.39 13.93 -11.26
C SER A 202 3.90 13.92 -10.94
N ILE A 203 3.47 14.53 -9.84
CA ILE A 203 2.04 14.71 -9.52
C ILE A 203 1.33 15.50 -10.61
N SER A 204 1.95 16.59 -11.11
CA SER A 204 1.37 17.40 -12.19
C SER A 204 1.21 16.62 -13.49
N LYS A 205 2.14 15.70 -13.81
CA LYS A 205 2.01 14.81 -14.98
C LYS A 205 0.84 13.83 -14.81
N VAL A 206 0.63 13.28 -13.60
CA VAL A 206 -0.53 12.43 -13.30
C VAL A 206 -1.84 13.20 -13.52
N ALA A 207 -1.96 14.41 -12.97
CA ALA A 207 -3.16 15.25 -13.12
C ALA A 207 -3.48 15.54 -14.59
N ARG A 208 -2.46 15.94 -15.37
CA ARG A 208 -2.64 16.23 -16.81
C ARG A 208 -3.00 15.00 -17.65
N ARG A 209 -2.43 13.82 -17.30
CA ARG A 209 -2.68 12.59 -18.06
C ARG A 209 -4.07 12.02 -17.82
N TYR A 210 -4.61 12.18 -16.60
CA TYR A 210 -5.88 11.55 -16.20
C TYR A 210 -6.94 12.59 -15.78
N PRO A 211 -7.28 13.57 -16.62
CA PRO A 211 -8.21 14.64 -16.26
C PRO A 211 -9.64 14.14 -16.03
N THR A 212 -9.95 12.93 -16.49
CA THR A 212 -11.28 12.31 -16.33
C THR A 212 -11.37 11.39 -15.12
N ALA A 213 -10.29 11.25 -14.33
CA ALA A 213 -10.33 10.46 -13.10
C ALA A 213 -11.32 11.08 -12.09
N ARG A 214 -12.03 10.22 -11.37
CA ARG A 214 -12.99 10.63 -10.33
C ARG A 214 -12.56 10.23 -8.94
N TYR A 215 -11.78 9.15 -8.83
CA TYR A 215 -11.33 8.59 -7.56
C TYR A 215 -9.83 8.48 -7.55
N GLY A 216 -9.20 9.07 -6.54
CA GLY A 216 -7.81 8.91 -6.21
C GLY A 216 -7.64 7.95 -5.04
N VAL A 217 -6.78 6.95 -5.16
CA VAL A 217 -6.47 6.03 -4.07
C VAL A 217 -5.00 6.20 -3.70
N PRO A 218 -4.72 6.74 -2.50
CA PRO A 218 -3.36 6.91 -2.02
C PRO A 218 -2.80 5.59 -1.49
N GLY A 219 -1.49 5.50 -1.31
CA GLY A 219 -0.84 4.32 -0.72
C GLY A 219 -1.23 4.07 0.74
N HIS A 220 -1.65 5.12 1.47
CA HIS A 220 -2.09 5.06 2.85
C HIS A 220 -3.26 6.01 3.08
N GLY A 221 -4.19 5.62 3.96
CA GLY A 221 -5.37 6.42 4.30
C GLY A 221 -6.52 6.28 3.31
N SER A 222 -7.52 7.13 3.42
CA SER A 222 -8.77 7.01 2.67
C SER A 222 -8.64 7.48 1.22
N PRO A 223 -9.32 6.80 0.27
CA PRO A 223 -9.56 7.33 -1.06
C PRO A 223 -10.38 8.62 -1.01
N ALA A 224 -10.22 9.47 -2.01
CA ALA A 224 -11.03 10.67 -2.24
C ALA A 224 -11.09 10.98 -3.75
N ASP A 225 -11.48 12.19 -4.11
CA ASP A 225 -11.38 12.71 -5.46
C ASP A 225 -9.92 13.11 -5.82
N LEU A 226 -9.73 13.78 -6.93
CA LEU A 226 -8.40 14.20 -7.38
C LEU A 226 -7.78 15.37 -6.58
N ALA A 227 -8.51 15.99 -5.65
CA ALA A 227 -7.95 16.99 -4.74
C ALA A 227 -6.76 16.41 -3.92
N LEU A 228 -6.64 15.08 -3.82
CA LEU A 228 -5.45 14.43 -3.24
C LEU A 228 -4.15 14.81 -3.95
N LEU A 229 -4.20 15.06 -5.27
CA LEU A 229 -3.03 15.47 -6.04
C LEU A 229 -2.57 16.88 -5.64
N ASP A 230 -3.51 17.82 -5.53
CA ASP A 230 -3.22 19.20 -5.08
C ASP A 230 -2.80 19.22 -3.60
N HIS A 231 -3.45 18.44 -2.75
CA HIS A 231 -3.04 18.26 -1.37
C HIS A 231 -1.60 17.75 -1.27
N THR A 232 -1.22 16.75 -2.08
CA THR A 232 0.15 16.22 -2.12
C THR A 232 1.14 17.30 -2.54
N ARG A 233 0.82 18.12 -3.54
CA ARG A 233 1.65 19.25 -3.97
C ARG A 233 1.79 20.31 -2.88
N ALA A 234 0.71 20.64 -2.17
CA ALA A 234 0.75 21.57 -1.03
C ALA A 234 1.66 21.07 0.09
N LEU A 235 1.62 19.78 0.43
CA LEU A 235 2.53 19.16 1.40
C LEU A 235 3.99 19.25 0.94
N LEU A 236 4.27 19.03 -0.35
CA LEU A 236 5.61 19.17 -0.93
C LEU A 236 6.10 20.59 -0.85
N THR A 237 5.30 21.57 -1.27
CA THR A 237 5.65 23.01 -1.18
C THR A 237 5.94 23.41 0.26
N SER A 238 5.08 23.04 1.19
CA SER A 238 5.26 23.32 2.62
C SER A 238 6.51 22.65 3.20
N TRP A 239 6.85 21.45 2.75
CA TRP A 239 8.06 20.75 3.19
C TRP A 239 9.30 21.41 2.62
N CYS A 240 9.34 21.68 1.31
CA CYS A 240 10.47 22.30 0.61
C CYS A 240 10.76 23.72 1.10
N SER A 241 9.75 24.50 1.46
CA SER A 241 9.94 25.84 2.03
C SER A 241 10.75 25.82 3.35
N ARG A 242 10.65 24.74 4.11
CA ARG A 242 11.41 24.54 5.37
C ARG A 242 12.74 23.82 5.19
N HIS A 243 12.99 23.20 4.02
CA HIS A 243 14.17 22.35 3.77
C HIS A 243 14.73 22.61 2.37
N ARG A 244 14.99 23.88 2.04
CA ARG A 244 15.37 24.34 0.68
C ARG A 244 16.54 23.57 0.05
N SER A 245 17.59 23.30 0.82
CA SER A 245 18.76 22.55 0.34
C SER A 245 18.49 21.13 -0.16
N ARG A 246 17.33 20.54 0.23
CA ARG A 246 16.92 19.20 -0.19
C ARG A 246 15.94 19.17 -1.36
N CYS A 247 15.54 20.33 -1.87
CA CYS A 247 14.56 20.46 -2.96
C CYS A 247 15.12 21.16 -4.21
N GLY A 248 16.44 21.39 -4.29
CA GLY A 248 17.08 21.94 -5.49
C GLY A 248 16.79 23.43 -5.76
N HIS A 249 16.60 24.23 -4.70
CA HIS A 249 16.41 25.69 -4.77
C HIS A 249 17.58 26.42 -4.10
#